data_4da9cd0612bcf16ec8059e26bb4f2802
#
_entry.id   4da9cd0612bcf16ec8059e26bb4f2802
#
_cell.length_a   1.000
_cell.length_b   1.000
_cell.length_c   1.000
_cell.angle_alpha   90.00
_cell.angle_beta   90.00
_cell.angle_gamma   90.00
#
_symmetry.space_group_name_H-M   'P 1'
#
loop_
_entity.id
_entity.type
_entity.pdbx_description
1 polymer ?
#
loop_
_entity_poly.entity_id
_entity_poly.type
_entity_poly.pdbx_seq_one_letter_code
_entity_poly.pdbx_strand_id
1 'polypeptide(L)'
;MHIAICDDNIADRKQLERLLDRESDRRKGTSGVFFCDSYGNSEHLSRNPMPYELFFLDMTSEEPDGLSFAIELRRLGVTAPIALCSSSINYREALNKLPEQERPADLLFIDKPIKVADLTAIIDEALHLGLNRASTIELRSDRTTVYAHEDDIAYVTSKNACLTVHLTDGRDVTMLDTVSNFYSMIKSYKHLVLVSERTIINAAHVEKINGLKVTMDDGKRLSCPLYSRPFLSYARKNLTKL
;
A
#
# COMPACT_ATOMS: atom_id res chain seq x y z
N MET A 1 4.19 -2.04 -14.44
CA MET A 1 4.51 -2.39 -13.04
C MET A 1 5.81 -1.70 -12.65
N HIS A 2 5.81 -0.98 -11.53
CA HIS A 2 7.01 -0.36 -10.95
C HIS A 2 7.62 -1.30 -9.90
N ILE A 3 8.93 -1.56 -10.04
CA ILE A 3 9.67 -2.52 -9.22
C ILE A 3 10.84 -1.83 -8.53
N ALA A 4 10.94 -1.99 -7.21
CA ALA A 4 12.13 -1.59 -6.45
C ALA A 4 13.05 -2.78 -6.25
N ILE A 5 14.34 -2.58 -6.49
CA ILE A 5 15.40 -3.54 -6.19
C ILE A 5 16.30 -2.90 -5.12
N CYS A 6 16.42 -3.53 -3.96
CA CYS A 6 17.36 -3.12 -2.93
C CYS A 6 18.33 -4.28 -2.64
N ASP A 7 19.59 -4.10 -3.03
CA ASP A 7 20.63 -5.13 -2.94
C ASP A 7 21.97 -4.40 -2.77
N ASP A 8 22.72 -4.72 -1.73
CA ASP A 8 24.03 -4.11 -1.44
C ASP A 8 25.13 -4.58 -2.41
N ASN A 9 24.92 -5.73 -3.08
CA ASN A 9 25.82 -6.25 -4.09
C ASN A 9 25.47 -5.73 -5.48
N ILE A 10 26.35 -4.88 -6.04
CA ILE A 10 26.17 -4.27 -7.38
C ILE A 10 26.01 -5.33 -8.49
N ALA A 11 26.76 -6.45 -8.41
CA ALA A 11 26.72 -7.49 -9.45
C ALA A 11 25.38 -8.22 -9.47
N ASP A 12 24.87 -8.57 -8.30
CA ASP A 12 23.58 -9.25 -8.13
C ASP A 12 22.43 -8.33 -8.53
N ARG A 13 22.48 -7.05 -8.12
CA ARG A 13 21.52 -6.04 -8.51
C ARG A 13 21.44 -5.87 -10.04
N LYS A 14 22.59 -5.78 -10.71
CA LYS A 14 22.66 -5.69 -12.17
C LYS A 14 22.21 -6.98 -12.88
N GLN A 15 22.40 -8.13 -12.26
CA GLN A 15 21.91 -9.39 -12.79
C GLN A 15 20.38 -9.42 -12.72
N LEU A 16 19.78 -9.04 -11.59
CA LEU A 16 18.33 -9.00 -11.44
C LEU A 16 17.68 -7.98 -12.38
N GLU A 17 18.26 -6.77 -12.54
CA GLU A 17 17.81 -5.80 -13.54
C GLU A 17 17.70 -6.42 -14.93
N ARG A 18 18.76 -7.10 -15.39
CA ARG A 18 18.76 -7.76 -16.71
C ARG A 18 17.73 -8.86 -16.86
N LEU A 19 17.47 -9.61 -15.78
CA LEU A 19 16.44 -10.66 -15.78
C LEU A 19 15.05 -10.04 -15.87
N LEU A 20 14.80 -8.96 -15.13
CA LEU A 20 13.53 -8.22 -15.14
C LEU A 20 13.29 -7.54 -16.49
N ASP A 21 14.33 -6.97 -17.13
CA ASP A 21 14.22 -6.40 -18.47
C ASP A 21 13.76 -7.44 -19.50
N ARG A 22 14.37 -8.63 -19.48
CA ARG A 22 14.00 -9.74 -20.37
C ARG A 22 12.57 -10.23 -20.11
N GLU A 23 12.19 -10.29 -18.84
CA GLU A 23 10.82 -10.68 -18.46
C GLU A 23 9.80 -9.61 -18.85
N SER A 24 10.14 -8.33 -18.73
CA SER A 24 9.35 -7.21 -19.23
C SER A 24 9.11 -7.30 -20.73
N ASP A 25 10.18 -7.54 -21.50
CA ASP A 25 10.05 -7.72 -22.96
C ASP A 25 9.15 -8.88 -23.33
N ARG A 26 9.25 -10.00 -22.63
CA ARG A 26 8.40 -11.18 -22.83
C ARG A 26 6.92 -10.87 -22.57
N ARG A 27 6.62 -9.98 -21.62
CA ARG A 27 5.26 -9.65 -21.16
C ARG A 27 4.65 -8.40 -21.78
N LYS A 28 5.35 -7.71 -22.68
CA LYS A 28 4.86 -6.46 -23.30
C LYS A 28 3.44 -6.52 -23.83
N GLY A 29 3.05 -7.68 -24.38
CA GLY A 29 1.70 -7.89 -24.95
C GLY A 29 0.62 -8.31 -23.96
N THR A 30 0.97 -8.59 -22.70
CA THR A 30 0.04 -9.16 -21.71
C THR A 30 -0.05 -8.32 -20.43
N SER A 31 1.04 -8.21 -19.69
CA SER A 31 1.06 -7.58 -18.35
C SER A 31 1.69 -6.18 -18.33
N GLY A 32 2.06 -5.66 -19.51
CA GLY A 32 2.67 -4.34 -19.65
C GLY A 32 4.19 -4.34 -19.41
N VAL A 33 4.76 -3.14 -19.36
CA VAL A 33 6.20 -2.89 -19.21
C VAL A 33 6.57 -2.77 -17.74
N PHE A 34 7.77 -3.23 -17.37
CA PHE A 34 8.33 -3.05 -16.04
C PHE A 34 9.27 -1.84 -16.02
N PHE A 35 9.18 -1.07 -14.95
CA PHE A 35 10.09 0.03 -14.65
C PHE A 35 10.79 -0.32 -13.34
N CYS A 36 12.12 -0.42 -13.38
CA CYS A 36 12.92 -0.86 -12.25
C CYS A 36 13.79 0.28 -11.74
N ASP A 37 13.67 0.58 -10.44
CA ASP A 37 14.58 1.45 -9.72
C ASP A 37 15.43 0.61 -8.76
N SER A 38 16.75 0.90 -8.74
CA SER A 38 17.72 0.11 -8.00
C SER A 38 18.41 0.92 -6.92
N TYR A 39 18.47 0.36 -5.73
CA TYR A 39 19.04 0.95 -4.52
C TYR A 39 20.14 0.06 -3.96
N GLY A 40 21.23 0.68 -3.53
CA GLY A 40 22.34 -0.02 -2.86
C GLY A 40 22.20 -0.11 -1.35
N ASN A 41 21.18 0.54 -0.77
CA ASN A 41 20.90 0.53 0.66
C ASN A 41 19.43 0.83 0.95
N SER A 42 19.00 0.48 2.18
CA SER A 42 17.63 0.67 2.66
C SER A 42 17.25 2.13 2.85
N GLU A 43 18.18 2.98 3.27
CA GLU A 43 17.93 4.39 3.58
C GLU A 43 17.38 5.16 2.37
N HIS A 44 17.95 4.95 1.20
CA HIS A 44 17.49 5.63 -0.02
C HIS A 44 16.10 5.16 -0.46
N LEU A 45 15.82 3.86 -0.32
CA LEU A 45 14.51 3.31 -0.65
C LEU A 45 13.43 3.75 0.35
N SER A 46 13.76 3.81 1.66
CA SER A 46 12.82 4.24 2.72
C SER A 46 12.33 5.68 2.58
N ARG A 47 13.12 6.55 1.93
CA ARG A 47 12.74 7.96 1.73
C ARG A 47 11.51 8.13 0.84
N ASN A 48 11.33 7.22 -0.11
CA ASN A 48 10.16 7.20 -0.99
C ASN A 48 9.86 5.76 -1.45
N PRO A 49 9.31 4.89 -0.57
CA PRO A 49 9.04 3.50 -0.90
C PRO A 49 7.86 3.34 -1.86
N MET A 50 7.35 4.42 -2.36
CA MET A 50 6.22 4.51 -3.28
C MET A 50 6.67 5.13 -4.59
N PRO A 51 6.25 4.66 -5.65
CA PRO A 51 5.03 3.97 -6.07
C PRO A 51 5.25 2.53 -6.52
N TYR A 52 6.02 1.75 -5.78
CA TYR A 52 6.39 0.40 -6.21
C TYR A 52 5.28 -0.61 -5.98
N GLU A 53 5.09 -1.47 -6.97
CA GLU A 53 4.10 -2.54 -6.99
C GLU A 53 4.71 -3.90 -6.63
N LEU A 54 6.05 -3.99 -6.60
CA LEU A 54 6.82 -5.15 -6.17
C LEU A 54 8.19 -4.71 -5.66
N PHE A 55 8.66 -5.32 -4.58
CA PHE A 55 9.98 -5.11 -4.02
C PHE A 55 10.79 -6.40 -4.10
N PHE A 56 12.06 -6.29 -4.51
CA PHE A 56 13.08 -7.31 -4.32
C PHE A 56 14.09 -6.79 -3.30
N LEU A 57 14.23 -7.49 -2.17
CA LEU A 57 15.14 -7.10 -1.10
C LEU A 57 16.19 -8.20 -0.89
N ASP A 58 17.45 -7.83 -1.07
CA ASP A 58 18.60 -8.63 -0.67
C ASP A 58 19.61 -7.75 0.09
N MET A 59 19.52 -7.84 1.39
CA MET A 59 20.35 -7.05 2.31
C MET A 59 20.91 -8.00 3.35
N THR A 60 22.11 -8.50 3.06
CA THR A 60 22.75 -9.51 3.90
C THR A 60 23.90 -8.97 4.72
N SER A 61 24.49 -7.85 4.29
CA SER A 61 25.69 -7.25 4.89
C SER A 61 25.43 -5.96 5.67
N GLU A 62 24.20 -5.43 5.63
CA GLU A 62 23.81 -4.19 6.32
C GLU A 62 22.71 -4.44 7.36
N GLU A 63 22.64 -3.60 8.40
CA GLU A 63 21.48 -3.48 9.26
C GLU A 63 20.61 -2.29 8.77
N PRO A 64 19.32 -2.48 8.57
CA PRO A 64 18.54 -3.71 8.77
C PRO A 64 18.76 -4.77 7.67
N ASP A 65 18.67 -6.06 8.04
CA ASP A 65 18.60 -7.14 7.06
C ASP A 65 17.31 -7.10 6.24
N GLY A 66 17.21 -7.90 5.17
CA GLY A 66 16.05 -7.88 4.28
C GLY A 66 14.71 -8.13 4.96
N LEU A 67 14.65 -8.99 5.98
CA LEU A 67 13.41 -9.26 6.74
C LEU A 67 13.04 -8.09 7.67
N SER A 68 14.02 -7.56 8.38
CA SER A 68 13.83 -6.39 9.25
C SER A 68 13.38 -5.17 8.43
N PHE A 69 13.95 -4.99 7.25
CA PHE A 69 13.56 -3.93 6.34
C PHE A 69 12.15 -4.14 5.75
N ALA A 70 11.76 -5.38 5.43
CA ALA A 70 10.39 -5.68 5.03
C ALA A 70 9.37 -5.33 6.12
N ILE A 71 9.69 -5.60 7.39
CA ILE A 71 8.86 -5.21 8.54
C ILE A 71 8.76 -3.68 8.64
N GLU A 72 9.87 -2.96 8.45
CA GLU A 72 9.86 -1.49 8.43
C GLU A 72 8.98 -0.95 7.31
N LEU A 73 9.11 -1.46 6.09
CA LEU A 73 8.25 -1.07 4.96
C LEU A 73 6.77 -1.30 5.27
N ARG A 74 6.41 -2.42 5.93
CA ARG A 74 5.03 -2.67 6.37
C ARG A 74 4.56 -1.65 7.41
N ARG A 75 5.41 -1.26 8.35
CA ARG A 75 5.11 -0.20 9.35
C ARG A 75 4.92 1.16 8.68
N LEU A 76 5.61 1.43 7.58
CA LEU A 76 5.40 2.63 6.76
C LEU A 76 4.11 2.58 5.93
N GLY A 77 3.39 1.43 5.91
CA GLY A 77 2.14 1.26 5.18
C GLY A 77 2.32 0.71 3.75
N VAL A 78 3.52 0.26 3.39
CA VAL A 78 3.73 -0.44 2.11
C VAL A 78 2.96 -1.75 2.13
N THR A 79 2.08 -1.95 1.16
CA THR A 79 1.29 -3.17 1.02
C THR A 79 1.71 -4.02 -0.17
N ALA A 80 2.46 -3.44 -1.12
CA ALA A 80 2.97 -4.16 -2.29
C ALA A 80 3.73 -5.44 -1.89
N PRO A 81 3.69 -6.53 -2.69
CA PRO A 81 4.45 -7.74 -2.46
C PRO A 81 5.93 -7.45 -2.26
N ILE A 82 6.55 -8.16 -1.33
CA ILE A 82 7.99 -8.07 -1.06
C ILE A 82 8.61 -9.43 -1.25
N ALA A 83 9.52 -9.55 -2.21
CA ALA A 83 10.32 -10.74 -2.45
C ALA A 83 11.66 -10.61 -1.73
N LEU A 84 11.89 -11.47 -0.73
CA LEU A 84 13.17 -11.60 -0.05
C LEU A 84 14.07 -12.52 -0.87
N CYS A 85 15.22 -11.98 -1.31
CA CYS A 85 16.24 -12.68 -2.07
C CYS A 85 17.37 -13.07 -1.13
N SER A 86 17.85 -14.30 -1.18
CA SER A 86 19.04 -14.68 -0.41
C SER A 86 19.77 -15.89 -0.95
N SER A 87 21.11 -15.87 -0.76
CA SER A 87 21.99 -17.05 -0.91
C SER A 87 22.44 -17.64 0.42
N SER A 88 22.38 -16.88 1.50
CA SER A 88 22.98 -17.23 2.80
C SER A 88 22.00 -17.23 3.97
N ILE A 89 20.93 -16.45 3.90
CA ILE A 89 19.96 -16.31 4.98
C ILE A 89 18.70 -17.13 4.65
N ASN A 90 18.30 -18.01 5.56
CA ASN A 90 17.01 -18.68 5.46
C ASN A 90 15.90 -17.78 6.04
N TYR A 91 15.42 -16.84 5.24
CA TYR A 91 14.36 -15.90 5.65
C TYR A 91 13.05 -16.60 6.03
N ARG A 92 12.73 -17.78 5.45
CA ARG A 92 11.55 -18.57 5.85
C ARG A 92 11.64 -19.03 7.29
N GLU A 93 12.83 -19.50 7.68
CA GLU A 93 13.08 -19.91 9.06
C GLU A 93 13.11 -18.71 10.01
N ALA A 94 13.72 -17.60 9.60
CA ALA A 94 13.76 -16.37 10.38
C ALA A 94 12.32 -15.81 10.61
N LEU A 95 11.48 -15.80 9.57
CA LEU A 95 10.07 -15.40 9.68
C LEU A 95 9.29 -16.28 10.66
N ASN A 96 9.53 -17.61 10.65
CA ASN A 96 8.84 -18.53 11.55
C ASN A 96 9.21 -18.34 13.02
N LYS A 97 10.37 -17.74 13.32
CA LYS A 97 10.80 -17.40 14.68
C LYS A 97 10.12 -16.13 15.22
N LEU A 98 9.54 -15.30 14.36
CA LEU A 98 8.80 -14.10 14.79
C LEU A 98 7.44 -14.49 15.38
N PRO A 99 6.95 -13.71 16.37
CA PRO A 99 5.57 -13.79 16.81
C PRO A 99 4.60 -13.63 15.65
N GLU A 100 3.48 -14.34 15.65
CA GLU A 100 2.54 -14.34 14.53
C GLU A 100 2.03 -12.93 14.18
N GLN A 101 1.82 -12.09 15.22
CA GLN A 101 1.36 -10.71 15.07
C GLN A 101 2.41 -9.77 14.44
N GLU A 102 3.69 -10.17 14.45
CA GLU A 102 4.80 -9.39 13.89
C GLU A 102 5.21 -9.85 12.49
N ARG A 103 4.62 -10.95 12.02
CA ARG A 103 4.94 -11.50 10.69
C ARG A 103 4.30 -10.63 9.62
N PRO A 104 5.10 -10.01 8.73
CA PRO A 104 4.53 -9.27 7.61
C PRO A 104 3.78 -10.22 6.67
N ALA A 105 2.60 -9.80 6.23
CA ALA A 105 1.83 -10.51 5.23
C ALA A 105 2.50 -10.44 3.85
N ASP A 106 2.18 -11.40 2.97
CA ASP A 106 2.53 -11.39 1.54
C ASP A 106 4.04 -11.23 1.27
N LEU A 107 4.89 -11.93 2.04
CA LEU A 107 6.29 -12.09 1.72
C LEU A 107 6.46 -13.25 0.73
N LEU A 108 7.18 -12.96 -0.34
CA LEU A 108 7.64 -13.90 -1.33
C LEU A 108 9.12 -14.22 -1.08
N PHE A 109 9.60 -15.35 -1.53
CA PHE A 109 10.98 -15.78 -1.29
C PHE A 109 11.58 -16.31 -2.58
N ILE A 110 12.79 -15.87 -2.90
CA ILE A 110 13.53 -16.33 -4.06
C ILE A 110 14.99 -16.61 -3.67
N ASP A 111 15.46 -17.80 -4.01
CA ASP A 111 16.82 -18.22 -3.70
C ASP A 111 17.78 -17.76 -4.81
N LYS A 112 18.99 -17.36 -4.44
CA LYS A 112 20.08 -17.08 -5.37
C LYS A 112 20.89 -18.37 -5.65
N PRO A 113 21.37 -18.58 -6.89
CA PRO A 113 21.24 -17.69 -8.06
C PRO A 113 19.81 -17.71 -8.62
N ILE A 114 19.29 -16.51 -8.89
CA ILE A 114 17.91 -16.36 -9.37
C ILE A 114 17.75 -17.02 -10.74
N LYS A 115 16.86 -18.01 -10.83
CA LYS A 115 16.49 -18.66 -12.08
C LYS A 115 15.31 -17.94 -12.73
N VAL A 116 15.28 -17.97 -14.06
CA VAL A 116 14.20 -17.33 -14.85
C VAL A 116 12.82 -17.85 -14.44
N ALA A 117 12.69 -19.16 -14.22
CA ALA A 117 11.42 -19.77 -13.84
C ALA A 117 10.93 -19.28 -12.47
N ASP A 118 11.84 -19.16 -11.48
CA ASP A 118 11.51 -18.70 -10.13
C ASP A 118 11.13 -17.21 -10.16
N LEU A 119 11.87 -16.40 -10.92
CA LEU A 119 11.54 -14.99 -11.12
C LEU A 119 10.16 -14.81 -11.77
N THR A 120 9.87 -15.61 -12.82
CA THR A 120 8.57 -15.60 -13.48
C THR A 120 7.44 -15.91 -12.50
N ALA A 121 7.61 -16.94 -11.65
CA ALA A 121 6.61 -17.32 -10.65
C ALA A 121 6.39 -16.20 -9.61
N ILE A 122 7.46 -15.55 -9.13
CA ILE A 122 7.36 -14.40 -8.22
C ILE A 122 6.58 -13.24 -8.86
N ILE A 123 6.84 -12.95 -10.12
CA ILE A 123 6.15 -11.87 -10.84
C ILE A 123 4.67 -12.23 -11.05
N ASP A 124 4.35 -13.47 -11.42
CA ASP A 124 2.98 -13.92 -11.57
C ASP A 124 2.20 -13.82 -10.26
N GLU A 125 2.80 -14.24 -9.16
CA GLU A 125 2.20 -14.12 -7.82
C GLU A 125 2.03 -12.66 -7.43
N ALA A 126 3.03 -11.81 -7.66
CA ALA A 126 2.95 -10.38 -7.38
C ALA A 126 1.83 -9.70 -8.19
N LEU A 127 1.67 -10.06 -9.46
CA LEU A 127 0.58 -9.54 -10.29
C LEU A 127 -0.79 -10.03 -9.78
N HIS A 128 -0.89 -11.30 -9.36
CA HIS A 128 -2.11 -11.86 -8.78
C HIS A 128 -2.49 -11.14 -7.48
N LEU A 129 -1.54 -10.94 -6.59
CA LEU A 129 -1.71 -10.18 -5.35
C LEU A 129 -2.06 -8.72 -5.63
N GLY A 130 -1.44 -8.10 -6.64
CA GLY A 130 -1.72 -6.72 -7.05
C GLY A 130 -3.13 -6.51 -7.59
N LEU A 131 -3.67 -7.47 -8.34
CA LEU A 131 -5.05 -7.42 -8.84
C LEU A 131 -6.10 -7.48 -7.72
N ASN A 132 -5.75 -8.11 -6.59
CA ASN A 132 -6.62 -8.25 -5.43
C ASN A 132 -6.48 -7.10 -4.43
N ARG A 133 -5.58 -6.15 -4.67
CA ARG A 133 -5.34 -5.01 -3.79
C ARG A 133 -5.98 -3.74 -4.33
N ALA A 134 -6.71 -3.06 -3.47
CA ALA A 134 -7.08 -1.67 -3.72
C ALA A 134 -5.80 -0.81 -3.83
N SER A 135 -5.78 0.16 -4.72
CA SER A 135 -4.68 1.13 -4.80
C SER A 135 -4.53 1.87 -3.47
N THR A 136 -3.29 2.12 -3.05
CA THR A 136 -3.02 2.86 -1.82
C THR A 136 -3.18 4.37 -2.02
N ILE A 137 -3.61 5.04 -0.96
CA ILE A 137 -3.74 6.48 -0.86
C ILE A 137 -2.57 7.01 -0.05
N GLU A 138 -1.79 7.91 -0.64
CA GLU A 138 -0.68 8.55 0.03
C GLU A 138 -1.17 9.72 0.90
N LEU A 139 -0.88 9.68 2.20
CA LEU A 139 -1.23 10.69 3.18
C LEU A 139 0.04 11.36 3.69
N ARG A 140 0.32 12.59 3.22
CA ARG A 140 1.52 13.34 3.59
C ARG A 140 1.22 14.33 4.72
N SER A 141 1.78 14.07 5.89
CA SER A 141 1.84 15.04 6.99
C SER A 141 3.18 15.78 7.01
N ASP A 142 3.30 16.79 7.84
CA ASP A 142 4.56 17.56 8.00
C ASP A 142 5.76 16.70 8.46
N ARG A 143 5.49 15.55 9.08
CA ARG A 143 6.51 14.70 9.72
C ARG A 143 6.66 13.33 9.10
N THR A 144 5.59 12.81 8.51
CA THR A 144 5.55 11.43 8.02
C THR A 144 4.66 11.32 6.80
N THR A 145 4.97 10.35 5.94
CA THR A 145 4.06 9.90 4.90
C THR A 145 3.47 8.55 5.33
N VAL A 146 2.16 8.43 5.30
CA VAL A 146 1.42 7.21 5.60
C VAL A 146 0.71 6.76 4.33
N TYR A 147 0.72 5.47 4.07
CA TYR A 147 0.01 4.87 2.95
C TYR A 147 -1.14 4.05 3.49
N ALA A 148 -2.34 4.36 3.04
CA ALA A 148 -3.56 3.73 3.50
C ALA A 148 -4.35 3.15 2.33
N HIS A 149 -4.97 2.00 2.52
CA HIS A 149 -5.98 1.52 1.60
C HIS A 149 -7.32 2.25 1.80
N GLU A 150 -8.21 2.14 0.81
CA GLU A 150 -9.57 2.63 0.96
C GLU A 150 -10.22 2.11 2.26
N ASP A 151 -10.03 0.83 2.56
CA ASP A 151 -10.61 0.16 3.73
C ASP A 151 -9.97 0.59 5.06
N ASP A 152 -8.75 1.15 5.02
CA ASP A 152 -8.08 1.68 6.22
C ASP A 152 -8.59 3.07 6.62
N ILE A 153 -9.30 3.76 5.72
CA ILE A 153 -9.81 5.10 5.97
C ILE A 153 -11.27 5.02 6.43
N ALA A 154 -11.53 5.41 7.66
CA ALA A 154 -12.89 5.46 8.18
C ALA A 154 -13.65 6.70 7.68
N TYR A 155 -13.06 7.87 7.82
CA TYR A 155 -13.61 9.15 7.32
C TYR A 155 -12.53 10.23 7.30
N VAL A 156 -12.86 11.34 6.65
CA VAL A 156 -11.98 12.52 6.56
C VAL A 156 -12.76 13.75 7.02
N THR A 157 -12.14 14.58 7.84
CA THR A 157 -12.71 15.84 8.30
C THR A 157 -11.78 17.01 8.04
N SER A 158 -12.33 18.21 7.87
CA SER A 158 -11.54 19.43 7.74
C SER A 158 -11.94 20.47 8.77
N LYS A 159 -10.92 21.08 9.41
CA LYS A 159 -11.08 22.19 10.35
C LYS A 159 -9.89 23.12 10.21
N ASN A 160 -10.15 24.44 10.12
CA ASN A 160 -9.12 25.48 10.08
C ASN A 160 -8.04 25.24 9.00
N ALA A 161 -8.46 24.93 7.77
CA ALA A 161 -7.59 24.61 6.63
C ALA A 161 -6.69 23.35 6.81
N CYS A 162 -6.87 22.58 7.88
CA CYS A 162 -6.25 21.28 8.05
C CYS A 162 -7.24 20.18 7.70
N LEU A 163 -6.77 19.20 6.96
CA LEU A 163 -7.47 17.96 6.66
C LEU A 163 -6.98 16.88 7.62
N THR A 164 -7.89 16.17 8.27
CA THR A 164 -7.56 15.02 9.12
C THR A 164 -8.21 13.77 8.55
N VAL A 165 -7.38 12.80 8.19
CA VAL A 165 -7.80 11.45 7.79
C VAL A 165 -7.80 10.59 9.03
N HIS A 166 -8.97 10.04 9.36
CA HIS A 166 -9.16 9.14 10.49
C HIS A 166 -9.08 7.69 10.00
N LEU A 167 -8.09 6.96 10.51
CA LEU A 167 -7.86 5.57 10.13
C LEU A 167 -8.61 4.60 11.05
N THR A 168 -8.90 3.43 10.54
CA THR A 168 -9.64 2.37 11.25
C THR A 168 -8.87 1.80 12.45
N ASP A 169 -7.55 1.92 12.44
CA ASP A 169 -6.68 1.54 13.56
C ASP A 169 -6.60 2.59 14.69
N GLY A 170 -7.36 3.68 14.57
CA GLY A 170 -7.43 4.76 15.54
C GLY A 170 -6.35 5.85 15.36
N ARG A 171 -5.49 5.76 14.36
CA ARG A 171 -4.51 6.82 14.03
C ARG A 171 -5.19 7.93 13.23
N ASP A 172 -4.73 9.15 13.47
CA ASP A 172 -5.11 10.35 12.72
C ASP A 172 -3.92 10.88 11.94
N VAL A 173 -4.11 11.14 10.64
CA VAL A 173 -3.12 11.79 9.80
C VAL A 173 -3.63 13.17 9.41
N THR A 174 -2.95 14.22 9.89
CA THR A 174 -3.31 15.62 9.60
C THR A 174 -2.39 16.20 8.54
N MET A 175 -2.99 16.83 7.53
CA MET A 175 -2.32 17.41 6.37
C MET A 175 -2.79 18.83 6.13
N LEU A 176 -1.93 19.67 5.54
CA LEU A 176 -2.31 21.00 5.03
C LEU A 176 -2.88 20.82 3.63
N ASP A 177 -4.19 20.55 3.55
CA ASP A 177 -4.91 20.38 2.28
C ASP A 177 -6.40 20.71 2.45
N THR A 178 -7.11 20.80 1.34
CA THR A 178 -8.56 20.98 1.31
C THR A 178 -9.26 19.65 1.01
N VAL A 179 -10.48 19.48 1.51
CA VAL A 179 -11.31 18.30 1.20
C VAL A 179 -11.51 18.14 -0.30
N SER A 180 -11.66 19.25 -1.03
CA SER A 180 -11.87 19.24 -2.48
C SER A 180 -10.67 18.71 -3.25
N ASN A 181 -9.45 19.18 -2.89
CA ASN A 181 -8.22 18.70 -3.52
C ASN A 181 -8.00 17.21 -3.21
N PHE A 182 -8.11 16.84 -1.96
CA PHE A 182 -7.95 15.45 -1.53
C PHE A 182 -8.99 14.55 -2.21
N TYR A 183 -10.25 14.96 -2.25
CA TYR A 183 -11.29 14.19 -2.93
C TYR A 183 -11.01 14.02 -4.43
N SER A 184 -10.42 15.01 -5.09
CA SER A 184 -10.06 14.92 -6.51
C SER A 184 -9.04 13.80 -6.77
N MET A 185 -8.16 13.51 -5.82
CA MET A 185 -7.20 12.40 -5.90
C MET A 185 -7.85 11.04 -5.65
N ILE A 186 -8.84 10.99 -4.75
CA ILE A 186 -9.46 9.73 -4.29
C ILE A 186 -10.84 9.43 -4.90
N LYS A 187 -11.32 10.24 -5.83
CA LYS A 187 -12.68 10.09 -6.43
C LYS A 187 -12.91 8.77 -7.19
N SER A 188 -11.85 8.06 -7.55
CA SER A 188 -11.92 6.73 -8.18
C SER A 188 -12.27 5.60 -7.21
N TYR A 189 -12.10 5.83 -5.91
CA TYR A 189 -12.45 4.88 -4.87
C TYR A 189 -13.96 4.86 -4.67
N LYS A 190 -14.53 3.66 -4.59
CA LYS A 190 -15.99 3.46 -4.66
C LYS A 190 -16.72 3.78 -3.36
N HIS A 191 -16.03 3.60 -2.24
CA HIS A 191 -16.64 3.70 -0.91
C HIS A 191 -16.40 5.05 -0.24
N LEU A 192 -15.42 5.85 -0.74
CA LEU A 192 -15.12 7.18 -0.23
C LEU A 192 -16.05 8.22 -0.85
N VAL A 193 -17.02 8.69 -0.08
CA VAL A 193 -18.08 9.59 -0.52
C VAL A 193 -17.90 10.99 0.05
N LEU A 194 -17.81 11.99 -0.82
CA LEU A 194 -17.86 13.39 -0.42
C LEU A 194 -19.28 13.75 0.03
N VAL A 195 -19.47 13.99 1.32
CA VAL A 195 -20.78 14.32 1.89
C VAL A 195 -20.97 15.80 2.16
N SER A 196 -19.87 16.54 2.33
CA SER A 196 -19.89 18.00 2.48
C SER A 196 -18.53 18.60 2.14
N GLU A 197 -18.45 19.92 2.07
CA GLU A 197 -17.18 20.65 1.87
C GLU A 197 -16.11 20.37 2.94
N ARG A 198 -16.50 19.74 4.04
CA ARG A 198 -15.64 19.46 5.19
C ARG A 198 -15.54 17.97 5.57
N THR A 199 -16.19 17.08 4.80
CA THR A 199 -16.32 15.69 5.24
C THR A 199 -16.41 14.73 4.07
N ILE A 200 -15.55 13.71 4.10
CA ILE A 200 -15.64 12.50 3.28
C ILE A 200 -15.94 11.34 4.22
N ILE A 201 -16.80 10.44 3.83
CA ILE A 201 -17.18 9.25 4.62
C ILE A 201 -16.89 8.00 3.81
N ASN A 202 -16.24 7.03 4.44
CA ASN A 202 -16.18 5.69 3.87
C ASN A 202 -17.48 4.96 4.14
N ALA A 203 -18.16 4.55 3.09
CA ALA A 203 -19.44 3.85 3.17
C ALA A 203 -19.35 2.47 3.85
N ALA A 204 -18.17 1.84 3.82
CA ALA A 204 -17.89 0.56 4.45
C ALA A 204 -17.96 0.65 5.99
N HIS A 205 -17.56 1.79 6.55
CA HIS A 205 -17.49 2.05 8.00
C HIS A 205 -18.72 2.79 8.52
N VAL A 206 -19.82 2.82 7.78
CA VAL A 206 -21.08 3.41 8.23
C VAL A 206 -21.91 2.38 8.96
N GLU A 207 -22.10 2.56 10.26
CA GLU A 207 -23.02 1.76 11.08
C GLU A 207 -24.48 2.14 10.81
N LYS A 208 -24.81 3.45 10.93
CA LYS A 208 -26.19 3.93 10.88
C LYS A 208 -26.34 5.31 10.25
N ILE A 209 -27.41 5.50 9.49
CA ILE A 209 -27.79 6.80 8.91
C ILE A 209 -29.11 7.24 9.52
N ASN A 210 -29.10 8.33 10.31
CA ASN A 210 -30.28 8.88 10.97
C ASN A 210 -30.42 10.39 10.71
N GLY A 211 -31.52 10.79 10.10
CA GLY A 211 -31.74 12.20 9.82
C GLY A 211 -30.57 12.82 9.04
N LEU A 212 -29.98 13.89 9.51
CA LEU A 212 -28.82 14.58 8.93
C LEU A 212 -27.47 14.08 9.52
N LYS A 213 -27.48 12.94 10.19
CA LYS A 213 -26.28 12.38 10.85
C LYS A 213 -26.02 10.96 10.39
N VAL A 214 -24.74 10.64 10.29
CA VAL A 214 -24.21 9.30 10.08
C VAL A 214 -23.42 8.92 11.32
N THR A 215 -23.64 7.72 11.83
CA THR A 215 -22.80 7.12 12.88
C THR A 215 -21.83 6.16 12.20
N MET A 216 -20.55 6.34 12.47
CA MET A 216 -19.48 5.46 12.02
C MET A 216 -19.33 4.28 12.98
N ASP A 217 -18.64 3.22 12.58
CA ASP A 217 -18.39 2.02 13.38
C ASP A 217 -17.55 2.28 14.65
N ASP A 218 -16.73 3.34 14.66
CA ASP A 218 -16.05 3.86 15.86
C ASP A 218 -16.94 4.66 16.82
N GLY A 219 -18.24 4.78 16.51
CA GLY A 219 -19.23 5.56 17.27
C GLY A 219 -19.25 7.05 16.96
N LYS A 220 -18.38 7.55 16.07
CA LYS A 220 -18.35 8.96 15.67
C LYS A 220 -19.61 9.34 14.92
N ARG A 221 -20.16 10.51 15.25
CA ARG A 221 -21.32 11.08 14.55
C ARG A 221 -20.91 12.23 13.64
N LEU A 222 -21.13 12.06 12.35
CA LEU A 222 -20.79 13.04 11.31
C LEU A 222 -22.06 13.64 10.70
N SER A 223 -21.97 14.89 10.22
CA SER A 223 -23.05 15.54 9.49
C SER A 223 -23.11 14.97 8.06
N CYS A 224 -24.31 14.60 7.61
CA CYS A 224 -24.57 14.13 6.26
C CYS A 224 -25.80 14.84 5.69
N PRO A 225 -25.61 15.91 4.94
CA PRO A 225 -26.69 16.64 4.28
C PRO A 225 -27.56 15.73 3.41
N LEU A 226 -28.83 16.10 3.25
CA LEU A 226 -29.79 15.27 2.51
C LEU A 226 -29.38 15.00 1.06
N TYR A 227 -28.73 15.97 0.39
CA TYR A 227 -28.30 15.85 -0.99
C TYR A 227 -27.18 14.79 -1.19
N SER A 228 -26.40 14.48 -0.18
CA SER A 228 -25.31 13.51 -0.26
C SER A 228 -25.72 12.07 0.07
N ARG A 229 -26.92 11.86 0.66
CA ARG A 229 -27.41 10.53 1.02
C ARG A 229 -27.56 9.54 -0.12
N PRO A 230 -28.04 9.93 -1.32
CA PRO A 230 -28.13 9.00 -2.44
C PRO A 230 -26.77 8.40 -2.79
N PHE A 231 -25.68 9.20 -2.77
CA PHE A 231 -24.32 8.76 -3.06
C PHE A 231 -23.81 7.78 -1.99
N LEU A 232 -24.03 8.12 -0.72
CA LEU A 232 -23.63 7.24 0.38
C LEU A 232 -24.42 5.91 0.37
N SER A 233 -25.72 5.95 0.10
CA SER A 233 -26.55 4.76 -0.02
C SER A 233 -26.15 3.90 -1.23
N TYR A 234 -25.77 4.51 -2.33
CA TYR A 234 -25.27 3.81 -3.51
C TYR A 234 -23.93 3.10 -3.21
N ALA A 235 -22.98 3.80 -2.58
CA ALA A 235 -21.70 3.23 -2.20
C ALA A 235 -21.87 2.01 -1.25
N ARG A 236 -22.77 2.10 -0.26
CA ARG A 236 -23.09 0.97 0.63
C ARG A 236 -23.70 -0.24 -0.08
N LYS A 237 -24.57 -0.01 -1.07
CA LYS A 237 -25.16 -1.11 -1.86
C LYS A 237 -24.11 -1.88 -2.68
N ASN A 238 -23.02 -1.24 -3.05
CA ASN A 238 -21.95 -1.88 -3.82
C ASN A 238 -21.05 -2.77 -2.96
N LEU A 239 -21.02 -2.58 -1.63
CA LEU A 239 -20.33 -3.46 -0.68
C LEU A 239 -21.01 -4.85 -0.56
N THR A 240 -22.33 -4.92 -0.75
CA THR A 240 -23.10 -6.18 -0.61
C THR A 240 -23.14 -7.03 -1.88
N LYS A 241 -22.46 -6.64 -2.94
CA LYS A 241 -22.44 -7.34 -4.23
C LYS A 241 -21.11 -8.06 -4.53
N LEU A 242 -20.17 -8.06 -3.60
CA LEU A 242 -18.93 -8.83 -3.59
C LEU A 242 -19.04 -10.00 -2.61
#